data_397775a8f9b8e9927a2f84c6ec48bf86
#
_entry.id   397775a8f9b8e9927a2f84c6ec48bf86
#
_cell.length_a   1.000
_cell.length_b   1.000
_cell.length_c   1.000
_cell.angle_alpha   90.00
_cell.angle_beta   90.00
_cell.angle_gamma   90.00
#
_symmetry.space_group_name_H-M   'P 1'
#
loop_
_entity.id
_entity.type
_entity.pdbx_description
1 polymer ?
#
loop_
_entity_poly.entity_id
_entity_poly.type
_entity_poly.pdbx_seq_one_letter_code
_entity_poly.pdbx_strand_id
1 'polypeptide(L)'
;MSLDCPIQKLMSRHLPAELLKLPQPYKSGLLLTKDDDPRYEHILSIRRRMGEALHRAASAMRNAGESDNSVESVRLLVSTIGTLLTAYGIRSKQFSNAQNAYSGIMASKKMYEGQRKHHRSIFMAAASVHHQNRLTTLAYYRVRSDLDDKLIANMLDFTLSPFTRIRRASQNTLETIAKVYRGTWILCFPTLFDALQPGSDPDRMKGALYVLRYNHVGISRIARDWRQLLQLAECLLGAHHENKASVQALVSKATEELIQHIQEPTSFDLEVGLAKVDEAANHLAEGLGPKPDPDVVKRTHQGLTDRIAQQDLEWDRFVDKVIEIAENPTLNWRYSLWASKLLYSVMRRDRPIDVRLAKFFAGNVQNAHPRIRDYGIL
;
A
#
# COMPACT_ATOMS: atom_id res chain seq x y z
N MET A 1 -21.83 -4.62 4.55
CA MET A 1 -20.91 -5.66 4.06
C MET A 1 -19.54 -5.35 4.63
N SER A 2 -19.09 -6.11 5.60
CA SER A 2 -17.71 -6.02 6.12
C SER A 2 -16.80 -6.47 4.98
N LEU A 3 -16.04 -5.54 4.42
CA LEU A 3 -14.93 -5.86 3.53
C LEU A 3 -13.87 -6.52 4.40
N ASP A 4 -13.99 -7.82 4.60
CA ASP A 4 -12.92 -8.64 5.17
C ASP A 4 -11.68 -8.42 4.31
N CYS A 5 -10.78 -7.57 4.77
CA CYS A 5 -9.52 -7.33 4.09
C CYS A 5 -8.83 -8.68 3.85
N PRO A 6 -8.46 -9.04 2.61
CA PRO A 6 -7.81 -10.32 2.33
C PRO A 6 -6.59 -10.59 3.20
N ILE A 7 -5.86 -9.53 3.57
CA ILE A 7 -4.72 -9.60 4.49
C ILE A 7 -5.16 -9.98 5.91
N GLN A 8 -6.31 -9.50 6.36
CA GLN A 8 -6.88 -9.87 7.65
C GLN A 8 -7.29 -11.35 7.69
N LYS A 9 -7.88 -11.86 6.60
CA LYS A 9 -8.17 -13.28 6.43
C LYS A 9 -6.89 -14.13 6.38
N LEU A 10 -5.83 -13.64 5.73
CA LEU A 10 -4.54 -14.33 5.70
C LEU A 10 -3.90 -14.35 7.09
N MET A 11 -3.86 -13.23 7.79
CA MET A 11 -3.27 -13.17 9.14
C MET A 11 -4.09 -13.95 10.15
N SER A 12 -5.42 -13.92 10.09
CA SER A 12 -6.27 -14.71 11.00
C SER A 12 -6.18 -16.22 10.75
N ARG A 13 -5.78 -16.66 9.57
CA ARG A 13 -5.59 -18.09 9.24
C ARG A 13 -4.24 -18.65 9.67
N HIS A 14 -3.22 -17.80 9.87
CA HIS A 14 -1.84 -18.21 10.12
C HIS A 14 -1.30 -17.78 11.50
N LEU A 15 -2.05 -16.97 12.24
CA LEU A 15 -1.68 -16.63 13.59
C LEU A 15 -2.09 -17.76 14.54
N PRO A 16 -1.21 -18.17 15.49
CA PRO A 16 -1.59 -19.06 16.56
C PRO A 16 -2.86 -18.57 17.27
N ALA A 17 -3.75 -19.48 17.63
CA ALA A 17 -5.02 -19.15 18.28
C ALA A 17 -4.84 -18.28 19.56
N GLU A 18 -3.67 -18.37 20.19
CA GLU A 18 -3.26 -17.53 21.33
C GLU A 18 -3.02 -16.07 20.95
N LEU A 19 -2.48 -15.82 19.74
CA LEU A 19 -2.31 -14.45 19.21
C LEU A 19 -3.62 -13.86 18.68
N LEU A 20 -4.58 -14.71 18.31
CA LEU A 20 -5.95 -14.28 17.97
C LEU A 20 -6.77 -13.90 19.22
N LYS A 21 -6.37 -14.38 20.40
CA LYS A 21 -6.92 -13.98 21.70
C LYS A 21 -6.27 -12.73 22.27
N LEU A 22 -5.28 -12.15 21.60
CA LEU A 22 -4.83 -10.82 21.96
C LEU A 22 -6.05 -9.88 21.97
N PRO A 23 -6.26 -9.13 23.07
CA PRO A 23 -7.37 -8.20 23.15
C PRO A 23 -7.35 -7.35 21.89
N GLN A 24 -8.55 -7.14 21.32
CA GLN A 24 -8.76 -6.34 20.11
C GLN A 24 -7.79 -5.17 20.11
N PRO A 25 -6.96 -5.01 19.05
CA PRO A 25 -5.90 -4.02 19.07
C PRO A 25 -6.51 -2.70 19.46
N TYR A 26 -5.95 -2.09 20.45
CA TYR A 26 -6.43 -0.88 21.08
C TYR A 26 -6.86 0.14 20.03
N LYS A 27 -8.15 0.27 19.84
CA LYS A 27 -8.74 1.24 18.92
C LYS A 27 -8.58 2.67 19.41
N SER A 28 -8.14 2.84 20.65
CA SER A 28 -7.82 4.13 21.25
C SER A 28 -6.34 4.17 21.63
N GLY A 29 -5.60 5.17 21.32
CA GLY A 29 -4.18 5.28 21.63
C GLY A 29 -3.82 5.33 23.12
N LEU A 30 -4.79 5.09 24.01
CA LEU A 30 -4.58 4.91 25.43
C LEU A 30 -4.45 3.42 25.71
N LEU A 31 -3.32 3.03 26.23
CA LEU A 31 -3.05 1.71 26.76
C LEU A 31 -3.79 1.53 28.09
N LEU A 32 -5.06 1.32 27.99
CA LEU A 32 -5.79 0.69 29.07
C LEU A 32 -5.60 -0.81 28.87
N THR A 33 -5.02 -1.46 29.86
CA THR A 33 -4.54 -2.84 29.78
C THR A 33 -5.64 -3.87 29.98
N LYS A 34 -6.87 -3.44 30.21
CA LYS A 34 -8.02 -4.30 30.47
C LYS A 34 -9.21 -3.84 29.65
N ASP A 35 -9.81 -4.74 28.91
CA ASP A 35 -11.01 -4.48 28.12
C ASP A 35 -12.25 -4.15 28.99
N ASP A 36 -12.22 -4.52 30.27
CA ASP A 36 -13.23 -4.27 31.29
C ASP A 36 -13.04 -2.94 32.04
N ASP A 37 -12.01 -2.14 31.73
CA ASP A 37 -11.81 -0.83 32.34
C ASP A 37 -12.85 0.18 31.81
N PRO A 38 -13.73 0.74 32.68
CA PRO A 38 -14.76 1.68 32.26
C PRO A 38 -14.20 2.95 31.56
N ARG A 39 -12.94 3.31 31.83
CA ARG A 39 -12.27 4.42 31.16
C ARG A 39 -11.99 4.07 29.68
N TYR A 40 -11.75 2.81 29.38
CA TYR A 40 -11.51 2.35 28.01
C TYR A 40 -12.77 2.54 27.16
N GLU A 41 -13.92 2.07 27.61
CA GLU A 41 -15.19 2.26 26.91
C GLU A 41 -15.57 3.73 26.76
N HIS A 42 -15.36 4.52 27.81
CA HIS A 42 -15.61 5.95 27.77
C HIS A 42 -14.78 6.65 26.69
N ILE A 43 -13.48 6.33 26.59
CA ILE A 43 -12.59 6.88 25.55
C ILE A 43 -12.98 6.42 24.15
N LEU A 44 -13.35 5.14 23.99
CA LEU A 44 -13.86 4.64 22.71
C LEU A 44 -15.13 5.37 22.27
N SER A 45 -16.05 5.60 23.22
CA SER A 45 -17.27 6.37 22.97
C SER A 45 -16.98 7.80 22.52
N ILE A 46 -16.06 8.50 23.19
CA ILE A 46 -15.62 9.85 22.78
C ILE A 46 -15.01 9.81 21.36
N ARG A 47 -14.09 8.88 21.09
CA ARG A 47 -13.46 8.76 19.76
C ARG A 47 -14.48 8.49 18.66
N ARG A 48 -15.46 7.61 18.92
CA ARG A 48 -16.56 7.35 17.97
C ARG A 48 -17.35 8.62 17.69
N ARG A 49 -17.81 9.32 18.72
CA ARG A 49 -18.56 10.57 18.58
C ARG A 49 -17.77 11.65 17.81
N MET A 50 -16.48 11.79 18.13
CA MET A 50 -15.60 12.71 17.40
C MET A 50 -15.46 12.32 15.92
N GLY A 51 -15.22 11.03 15.64
CA GLY A 51 -15.09 10.53 14.28
C GLY A 51 -16.37 10.73 13.46
N GLU A 52 -17.54 10.47 14.05
CA GLU A 52 -18.84 10.71 13.42
C GLU A 52 -19.08 12.21 13.15
N ALA A 53 -18.69 13.08 14.09
CA ALA A 53 -18.79 14.53 13.90
C ALA A 53 -17.85 15.00 12.77
N LEU A 54 -16.61 14.51 12.73
CA LEU A 54 -15.65 14.82 11.66
C LEU A 54 -16.11 14.31 10.30
N HIS A 55 -16.70 13.13 10.24
CA HIS A 55 -17.29 12.58 9.01
C HIS A 55 -18.43 13.46 8.50
N ARG A 56 -19.36 13.88 9.39
CA ARG A 56 -20.45 14.81 9.02
C ARG A 56 -19.90 16.15 8.54
N ALA A 57 -18.92 16.72 9.24
CA ALA A 57 -18.28 17.97 8.85
C ALA A 57 -17.59 17.87 7.49
N ALA A 58 -16.87 16.77 7.23
CA ALA A 58 -16.23 16.53 5.94
C ALA A 58 -17.25 16.40 4.81
N SER A 59 -18.36 15.71 5.05
CA SER A 59 -19.45 15.56 4.08
C SER A 59 -20.15 16.90 3.80
N ALA A 60 -20.39 17.70 4.84
CA ALA A 60 -20.97 19.02 4.71
C ALA A 60 -20.07 19.98 3.91
N MET A 61 -18.76 20.01 4.23
CA MET A 61 -17.80 20.85 3.49
C MET A 61 -17.63 20.41 2.02
N ARG A 62 -17.77 19.15 1.72
CA ARG A 62 -17.72 18.66 0.33
C ARG A 62 -18.97 19.07 -0.46
N ASN A 63 -20.14 19.07 0.18
CA ASN A 63 -21.41 19.43 -0.44
C ASN A 63 -21.64 20.94 -0.51
N ALA A 64 -20.95 21.71 0.32
CA ALA A 64 -20.98 23.16 0.28
C ALA A 64 -20.22 23.67 -0.94
N GLY A 65 -20.72 24.75 -1.57
CA GLY A 65 -20.04 25.36 -2.69
C GLY A 65 -18.64 25.86 -2.34
N GLU A 66 -17.82 26.08 -3.36
CA GLU A 66 -16.43 26.56 -3.18
C GLU A 66 -16.36 27.92 -2.47
N SER A 67 -17.41 28.75 -2.58
CA SER A 67 -17.55 30.04 -1.93
C SER A 67 -17.72 29.95 -0.40
N ASP A 68 -18.24 28.85 0.10
CA ASP A 68 -18.70 28.75 1.48
C ASP A 68 -17.64 28.15 2.42
N ASN A 69 -16.55 27.61 1.87
CA ASN A 69 -15.52 26.94 2.63
C ASN A 69 -14.21 27.74 2.69
N SER A 70 -13.75 28.02 3.89
CA SER A 70 -12.38 28.50 4.11
C SER A 70 -11.36 27.38 3.91
N VAL A 71 -10.31 27.61 3.11
CA VAL A 71 -9.19 26.69 2.93
C VAL A 71 -8.58 26.26 4.27
N GLU A 72 -8.48 27.18 5.23
CA GLU A 72 -7.92 26.89 6.54
C GLU A 72 -8.84 25.99 7.36
N SER A 73 -10.17 26.15 7.27
CA SER A 73 -11.14 25.28 7.93
C SER A 73 -11.02 23.83 7.42
N VAL A 74 -10.92 23.66 6.11
CA VAL A 74 -10.73 22.34 5.50
C VAL A 74 -9.38 21.74 5.90
N ARG A 75 -8.30 22.53 5.94
CA ARG A 75 -6.98 22.08 6.41
C ARG A 75 -7.00 21.64 7.88
N LEU A 76 -7.70 22.37 8.72
CA LEU A 76 -7.89 22.00 10.12
C LEU A 76 -8.64 20.68 10.24
N LEU A 77 -9.71 20.51 9.48
CA LEU A 77 -10.47 19.25 9.43
C LEU A 77 -9.59 18.08 8.97
N VAL A 78 -8.83 18.24 7.90
CA VAL A 78 -7.85 17.25 7.39
C VAL A 78 -6.85 16.87 8.49
N SER A 79 -6.27 17.87 9.18
CA SER A 79 -5.33 17.65 10.27
C SER A 79 -5.97 16.90 11.44
N THR A 80 -7.21 17.25 11.79
CA THR A 80 -7.95 16.63 12.90
C THR A 80 -8.31 15.18 12.59
N ILE A 81 -8.80 14.88 11.37
CA ILE A 81 -9.05 13.50 10.92
C ILE A 81 -7.75 12.70 10.95
N GLY A 82 -6.66 13.27 10.41
CA GLY A 82 -5.35 12.63 10.41
C GLY A 82 -4.89 12.31 11.84
N THR A 83 -5.05 13.24 12.76
CA THR A 83 -4.70 13.03 14.17
C THR A 83 -5.58 11.94 14.80
N LEU A 84 -6.88 11.96 14.58
CA LEU A 84 -7.79 10.94 15.10
C LEU A 84 -7.40 9.55 14.59
N LEU A 85 -7.06 9.40 13.31
CA LEU A 85 -6.70 8.13 12.71
C LEU A 85 -5.28 7.66 13.09
N THR A 86 -4.32 8.56 13.27
CA THR A 86 -2.90 8.19 13.45
C THR A 86 -2.39 8.33 14.88
N ALA A 87 -3.04 9.14 15.75
CA ALA A 87 -2.60 9.38 17.12
C ALA A 87 -3.01 8.24 18.07
N TYR A 88 -2.33 7.12 17.93
CA TYR A 88 -2.49 5.95 18.81
C TYR A 88 -1.26 5.77 19.71
N GLY A 89 -0.78 6.86 20.21
CA GLY A 89 0.25 6.87 21.24
C GLY A 89 1.68 6.97 20.73
N ILE A 90 2.01 6.59 19.48
CA ILE A 90 3.38 6.74 19.03
C ILE A 90 3.49 7.07 17.54
N ARG A 91 4.34 8.06 17.29
CA ARG A 91 4.90 8.34 15.98
C ARG A 91 6.25 7.61 15.86
N SER A 92 6.55 7.04 14.69
CA SER A 92 7.83 6.37 14.40
C SER A 92 9.06 7.21 14.84
N LYS A 93 8.98 8.53 14.67
CA LYS A 93 10.03 9.47 15.12
C LYS A 93 10.20 9.47 16.65
N GLN A 94 9.12 9.34 17.43
CA GLN A 94 9.20 9.28 18.88
C GLN A 94 9.83 7.96 19.35
N PHE A 95 9.50 6.86 18.67
CA PHE A 95 10.13 5.57 18.92
C PHE A 95 11.65 5.63 18.64
N SER A 96 12.05 6.14 17.48
CA SER A 96 13.46 6.29 17.10
C SER A 96 14.21 7.19 18.08
N ASN A 97 13.61 8.29 18.51
CA ASN A 97 14.20 9.19 19.50
C ASN A 97 14.39 8.51 20.86
N ALA A 98 13.38 7.74 21.31
CA ALA A 98 13.49 7.00 22.56
C ALA A 98 14.53 5.88 22.48
N GLN A 99 14.61 5.19 21.35
CA GLN A 99 15.62 4.15 21.10
C GLN A 99 17.03 4.75 21.09
N ASN A 100 17.23 5.88 20.43
CA ASN A 100 18.51 6.57 20.41
C ASN A 100 18.91 7.07 21.82
N ALA A 101 17.97 7.64 22.57
CA ALA A 101 18.20 8.06 23.95
C ALA A 101 18.59 6.87 24.84
N TYR A 102 17.91 5.74 24.71
CA TYR A 102 18.24 4.52 25.44
C TYR A 102 19.64 4.00 25.07
N SER A 103 19.96 3.96 23.77
CA SER A 103 21.28 3.52 23.29
C SER A 103 22.40 4.44 23.80
N GLY A 104 22.17 5.77 23.83
CA GLY A 104 23.11 6.73 24.41
C GLY A 104 23.34 6.50 25.90
N ILE A 105 22.27 6.27 26.67
CA ILE A 105 22.36 5.96 28.10
C ILE A 105 23.12 4.64 28.33
N MET A 106 22.85 3.61 27.50
CA MET A 106 23.56 2.33 27.61
C MET A 106 25.02 2.44 27.23
N ALA A 107 25.38 3.26 26.26
CA ALA A 107 26.79 3.56 25.92
C ALA A 107 27.50 4.27 27.10
N SER A 108 26.84 5.26 27.70
CA SER A 108 27.36 5.95 28.91
C SER A 108 27.52 4.98 30.07
N LYS A 109 26.61 4.01 30.24
CA LYS A 109 26.74 2.98 31.30
C LYS A 109 28.02 2.15 31.14
N LYS A 110 28.41 1.77 29.92
CA LYS A 110 29.63 1.00 29.66
C LYS A 110 30.89 1.74 30.11
N MET A 111 30.87 3.08 30.13
CA MET A 111 32.01 3.89 30.61
C MET A 111 32.15 3.85 32.12
N TYR A 112 31.14 3.46 32.86
CA TYR A 112 31.10 3.38 34.33
C TYR A 112 30.93 1.94 34.82
N GLU A 113 31.52 0.98 34.14
CA GLU A 113 31.52 -0.43 34.55
C GLU A 113 32.16 -0.60 35.91
N GLY A 114 31.40 -1.00 36.91
CA GLY A 114 31.80 -1.15 38.32
C GLY A 114 30.77 -0.61 39.31
N GLN A 115 29.86 0.26 38.91
CA GLN A 115 28.79 0.73 39.78
C GLN A 115 27.61 -0.24 39.83
N ARG A 116 27.36 -0.83 40.99
CA ARG A 116 26.33 -1.84 41.23
C ARG A 116 24.89 -1.35 41.12
N LYS A 117 24.61 -0.05 41.07
CA LYS A 117 23.27 0.51 41.06
C LYS A 117 22.91 1.06 39.68
N HIS A 118 21.86 0.53 39.08
CA HIS A 118 21.28 1.13 37.89
C HIS A 118 20.58 2.44 38.24
N HIS A 119 20.96 3.51 37.54
CA HIS A 119 20.26 4.78 37.71
C HIS A 119 18.78 4.64 37.31
N ARG A 120 17.90 5.28 38.05
CA ARG A 120 16.44 5.30 37.77
C ARG A 120 16.14 5.74 36.34
N SER A 121 16.95 6.64 35.77
CA SER A 121 16.84 7.08 34.38
C SER A 121 17.00 5.96 33.36
N ILE A 122 17.91 4.99 33.59
CA ILE A 122 18.09 3.82 32.70
C ILE A 122 16.85 2.95 32.73
N PHE A 123 16.31 2.71 33.92
CA PHE A 123 15.09 1.91 34.07
C PHE A 123 13.89 2.57 33.39
N MET A 124 13.70 3.87 33.56
CA MET A 124 12.64 4.64 32.92
C MET A 124 12.80 4.68 31.41
N ALA A 125 14.00 4.85 30.89
CA ALA A 125 14.27 4.81 29.47
C ALA A 125 14.00 3.41 28.86
N ALA A 126 14.43 2.35 29.52
CA ALA A 126 14.15 0.97 29.11
C ALA A 126 12.63 0.69 29.09
N ALA A 127 11.93 1.08 30.15
CA ALA A 127 10.48 0.94 30.22
C ALA A 127 9.77 1.72 29.12
N SER A 128 10.23 2.94 28.82
CA SER A 128 9.71 3.76 27.73
C SER A 128 9.91 3.09 26.37
N VAL A 129 11.09 2.53 26.09
CA VAL A 129 11.38 1.82 24.82
C VAL A 129 10.51 0.55 24.70
N HIS A 130 10.40 -0.23 25.78
CA HIS A 130 9.56 -1.42 25.77
C HIS A 130 8.08 -1.08 25.54
N HIS A 131 7.58 -0.04 26.23
CA HIS A 131 6.23 0.45 26.03
C HIS A 131 5.99 0.88 24.58
N GLN A 132 6.92 1.63 24.03
CA GLN A 132 6.84 2.10 22.64
C GLN A 132 6.93 0.97 21.63
N ASN A 133 7.80 -0.01 21.84
CA ASN A 133 7.87 -1.19 21.01
C ASN A 133 6.55 -1.98 21.00
N ARG A 134 5.97 -2.15 22.20
CA ARG A 134 4.65 -2.78 22.34
C ARG A 134 3.57 -2.04 21.56
N LEU A 135 3.50 -0.72 21.65
CA LEU A 135 2.54 0.09 20.88
C LEU A 135 2.74 -0.03 19.38
N THR A 136 4.01 -0.02 18.92
CA THR A 136 4.35 -0.20 17.51
C THR A 136 3.89 -1.58 17.02
N THR A 137 4.15 -2.62 17.80
CA THR A 137 3.72 -3.99 17.49
C THR A 137 2.20 -4.08 17.40
N LEU A 138 1.49 -3.50 18.37
CA LEU A 138 0.02 -3.46 18.36
C LEU A 138 -0.56 -2.68 17.19
N ALA A 139 0.14 -1.64 16.72
CA ALA A 139 -0.28 -0.88 15.54
C ALA A 139 -0.28 -1.73 14.25
N TYR A 140 0.57 -2.75 14.16
CA TYR A 140 0.58 -3.69 13.02
C TYR A 140 -0.66 -4.56 12.94
N TYR A 141 -1.32 -4.81 14.06
CA TYR A 141 -2.52 -5.64 14.15
C TYR A 141 -3.81 -4.82 14.22
N ARG A 142 -3.72 -3.55 13.87
CA ARG A 142 -4.85 -2.64 13.93
C ARG A 142 -5.92 -3.02 12.91
N VAL A 143 -7.11 -3.26 13.39
CA VAL A 143 -8.30 -3.51 12.58
C VAL A 143 -8.97 -2.17 12.31
N ARG A 144 -9.27 -1.88 11.05
CA ARG A 144 -10.08 -0.72 10.66
C ARG A 144 -11.53 -0.96 11.02
N SER A 145 -12.19 0.06 11.53
CA SER A 145 -13.65 0.09 11.69
C SER A 145 -14.29 0.74 10.47
N ASP A 146 -15.60 0.52 10.29
CA ASP A 146 -16.36 1.19 9.22
C ASP A 146 -16.27 2.72 9.31
N LEU A 147 -16.11 3.27 10.52
CA LEU A 147 -15.90 4.70 10.71
C LEU A 147 -14.50 5.13 10.24
N ASP A 148 -13.47 4.33 10.52
CA ASP A 148 -12.13 4.61 9.99
C ASP A 148 -12.14 4.61 8.46
N ASP A 149 -12.83 3.67 7.83
CA ASP A 149 -12.97 3.58 6.37
C ASP A 149 -13.69 4.81 5.79
N LYS A 150 -14.76 5.28 6.44
CA LYS A 150 -15.45 6.53 6.05
C LYS A 150 -14.56 7.76 6.17
N LEU A 151 -13.76 7.84 7.22
CA LEU A 151 -12.82 8.96 7.41
C LEU A 151 -11.66 8.90 6.41
N ILE A 152 -11.18 7.71 6.07
CA ILE A 152 -10.17 7.51 5.01
C ILE A 152 -10.74 7.92 3.65
N ALA A 153 -11.99 7.56 3.34
CA ALA A 153 -12.66 7.97 2.11
C ALA A 153 -12.81 9.50 2.02
N ASN A 154 -13.22 10.16 3.12
CA ASN A 154 -13.24 11.63 3.16
C ASN A 154 -11.85 12.24 2.93
N MET A 155 -10.81 11.65 3.52
CA MET A 155 -9.44 12.10 3.32
C MET A 155 -9.01 11.94 1.86
N LEU A 156 -9.37 10.83 1.22
CA LEU A 156 -9.11 10.58 -0.19
C LEU A 156 -9.77 11.63 -1.09
N ASP A 157 -11.03 11.96 -0.84
CA ASP A 157 -11.74 13.00 -1.58
C ASP A 157 -11.01 14.37 -1.50
N PHE A 158 -10.50 14.75 -0.33
CA PHE A 158 -9.70 15.97 -0.19
C PHE A 158 -8.35 15.90 -0.92
N THR A 159 -7.79 14.71 -1.15
CA THR A 159 -6.57 14.57 -1.98
C THR A 159 -6.81 14.89 -3.46
N LEU A 160 -8.05 14.85 -3.89
CA LEU A 160 -8.47 15.15 -5.25
C LEU A 160 -8.98 16.60 -5.41
N SER A 161 -8.91 17.41 -4.37
CA SER A 161 -9.35 18.80 -4.36
C SER A 161 -8.64 19.67 -5.43
N PRO A 162 -9.33 20.59 -6.11
CA PRO A 162 -8.70 21.55 -7.00
C PRO A 162 -7.72 22.48 -6.28
N PHE A 163 -7.94 22.75 -4.98
CA PHE A 163 -7.10 23.62 -4.18
C PHE A 163 -5.79 22.95 -3.77
N THR A 164 -4.68 23.43 -4.30
CA THR A 164 -3.34 22.82 -4.09
C THR A 164 -2.96 22.72 -2.61
N ARG A 165 -3.34 23.69 -1.76
CA ARG A 165 -3.02 23.65 -0.31
C ARG A 165 -3.77 22.54 0.40
N ILE A 166 -5.06 22.35 0.10
CA ILE A 166 -5.88 21.27 0.65
C ILE A 166 -5.33 19.93 0.15
N ARG A 167 -5.17 19.81 -1.18
CA ARG A 167 -4.67 18.60 -1.83
C ARG A 167 -3.37 18.11 -1.22
N ARG A 168 -2.33 18.97 -1.08
CA ARG A 168 -1.03 18.59 -0.48
C ARG A 168 -1.15 18.17 0.99
N ALA A 169 -1.91 18.91 1.79
CA ALA A 169 -2.12 18.57 3.19
C ALA A 169 -2.79 17.19 3.33
N SER A 170 -3.83 16.93 2.54
CA SER A 170 -4.58 15.67 2.55
C SER A 170 -3.73 14.51 2.05
N GLN A 171 -2.95 14.69 0.99
CA GLN A 171 -2.04 13.68 0.45
C GLN A 171 -1.00 13.24 1.48
N ASN A 172 -0.31 14.18 2.14
CA ASN A 172 0.66 13.87 3.20
C ASN A 172 0.01 13.13 4.39
N THR A 173 -1.21 13.54 4.73
CA THR A 173 -1.96 12.90 5.80
C THR A 173 -2.41 11.49 5.41
N LEU A 174 -2.90 11.30 4.19
CA LEU A 174 -3.29 9.98 3.66
C LEU A 174 -2.09 9.02 3.60
N GLU A 175 -0.92 9.50 3.18
CA GLU A 175 0.31 8.69 3.21
C GLU A 175 0.65 8.23 4.64
N THR A 176 0.50 9.11 5.62
CA THR A 176 0.72 8.77 7.03
C THR A 176 -0.30 7.75 7.52
N ILE A 177 -1.57 7.89 7.14
CA ILE A 177 -2.65 6.95 7.46
C ILE A 177 -2.35 5.57 6.84
N ALA A 178 -1.91 5.53 5.58
CA ALA A 178 -1.57 4.30 4.87
C ALA A 178 -0.39 3.53 5.49
N LYS A 179 0.53 4.24 6.17
CA LYS A 179 1.61 3.62 6.97
C LYS A 179 1.08 2.89 8.21
N VAL A 180 0.01 3.42 8.81
CA VAL A 180 -0.59 2.89 10.04
C VAL A 180 -1.60 1.80 9.75
N TYR A 181 -2.46 2.00 8.76
CA TYR A 181 -3.51 1.06 8.38
C TYR A 181 -3.13 0.29 7.13
N ARG A 182 -2.78 -0.98 7.31
CA ARG A 182 -2.46 -1.85 6.17
C ARG A 182 -3.68 -2.05 5.28
N GLY A 183 -3.45 -2.10 3.98
CA GLY A 183 -4.51 -2.31 3.00
C GLY A 183 -5.39 -1.07 2.73
N THR A 184 -5.04 0.11 3.24
CA THR A 184 -5.73 1.37 2.90
C THR A 184 -5.76 1.62 1.39
N TRP A 185 -4.72 1.21 0.67
CA TRP A 185 -4.64 1.34 -0.77
C TRP A 185 -5.80 0.64 -1.51
N ILE A 186 -6.31 -0.50 -0.99
CA ILE A 186 -7.45 -1.21 -1.59
C ILE A 186 -8.70 -0.33 -1.59
N LEU A 187 -8.91 0.47 -0.54
CA LEU A 187 -10.03 1.43 -0.47
C LEU A 187 -9.83 2.61 -1.42
N CYS A 188 -8.58 2.98 -1.67
CA CYS A 188 -8.27 4.18 -2.46
C CYS A 188 -8.36 3.94 -3.97
N PHE A 189 -8.01 2.74 -4.45
CA PHE A 189 -7.87 2.48 -5.88
C PHE A 189 -9.12 2.75 -6.71
N PRO A 190 -10.34 2.34 -6.34
CA PRO A 190 -11.50 2.60 -7.15
C PRO A 190 -11.70 4.10 -7.44
N THR A 191 -11.57 4.93 -6.41
CA THR A 191 -11.71 6.38 -6.54
C THR A 191 -10.56 7.03 -7.33
N LEU A 192 -9.34 6.51 -7.16
CA LEU A 192 -8.17 7.01 -7.89
C LEU A 192 -8.23 6.65 -9.37
N PHE A 193 -8.68 5.44 -9.72
CA PHE A 193 -8.86 5.04 -11.12
C PHE A 193 -10.03 5.77 -11.78
N ASP A 194 -11.12 5.98 -11.04
CA ASP A 194 -12.22 6.82 -11.50
C ASP A 194 -11.77 8.25 -11.84
N ALA A 195 -10.92 8.82 -10.99
CA ALA A 195 -10.35 10.16 -11.22
C ALA A 195 -9.42 10.27 -12.44
N LEU A 196 -8.96 9.14 -12.99
CA LEU A 196 -8.12 9.08 -14.19
C LEU A 196 -8.90 8.81 -15.47
N GLN A 197 -10.22 8.59 -15.38
CA GLN A 197 -11.04 8.30 -16.54
C GLN A 197 -11.15 9.50 -17.50
N PRO A 198 -11.40 9.25 -18.80
CA PRO A 198 -11.70 10.29 -19.77
C PRO A 198 -12.81 11.24 -19.31
N GLY A 199 -12.56 12.55 -19.44
CA GLY A 199 -13.54 13.58 -19.03
C GLY A 199 -13.46 14.00 -17.56
N SER A 200 -12.57 13.39 -16.76
CA SER A 200 -12.32 13.85 -15.39
C SER A 200 -11.64 15.21 -15.38
N ASP A 201 -11.91 16.01 -14.34
CA ASP A 201 -11.26 17.30 -14.15
C ASP A 201 -9.72 17.13 -14.05
N PRO A 202 -8.93 17.97 -14.76
CA PRO A 202 -7.46 17.87 -14.76
C PRO A 202 -6.81 18.03 -13.39
N ASP A 203 -7.39 18.80 -12.47
CA ASP A 203 -6.85 18.93 -11.12
C ASP A 203 -7.16 17.71 -10.25
N ARG A 204 -8.32 17.07 -10.49
CA ARG A 204 -8.67 15.77 -9.91
C ARG A 204 -7.72 14.67 -10.41
N MET A 205 -7.43 14.60 -11.72
CA MET A 205 -6.43 13.71 -12.31
C MET A 205 -5.05 13.90 -11.68
N LYS A 206 -4.58 15.15 -11.53
CA LYS A 206 -3.32 15.44 -10.83
C LYS A 206 -3.33 14.95 -9.39
N GLY A 207 -4.43 15.16 -8.69
CA GLY A 207 -4.61 14.66 -7.33
C GLY A 207 -4.39 13.16 -7.25
N ALA A 208 -5.04 12.39 -8.12
CA ALA A 208 -4.91 10.94 -8.20
C ALA A 208 -3.49 10.49 -8.56
N LEU A 209 -2.88 11.10 -9.57
CA LEU A 209 -1.51 10.78 -9.99
C LEU A 209 -0.48 11.03 -8.88
N TYR A 210 -0.63 12.10 -8.10
CA TYR A 210 0.23 12.33 -6.94
C TYR A 210 0.07 11.27 -5.86
N VAL A 211 -1.17 10.86 -5.53
CA VAL A 211 -1.43 9.81 -4.53
C VAL A 211 -0.88 8.46 -4.98
N LEU A 212 -1.06 8.10 -6.26
CA LEU A 212 -0.55 6.85 -6.83
C LEU A 212 0.98 6.75 -6.76
N ARG A 213 1.70 7.86 -6.69
CA ARG A 213 3.17 7.89 -6.57
C ARG A 213 3.67 7.75 -5.13
N TYR A 214 2.80 7.72 -4.12
CA TYR A 214 3.22 7.46 -2.75
C TYR A 214 3.51 5.97 -2.52
N ASN A 215 4.65 5.67 -1.89
CA ASN A 215 5.15 4.30 -1.68
C ASN A 215 4.19 3.37 -0.92
N HIS A 216 3.34 3.92 -0.06
CA HIS A 216 2.43 3.12 0.78
C HIS A 216 1.02 2.97 0.23
N VAL A 217 0.66 3.76 -0.78
CA VAL A 217 -0.69 3.76 -1.38
C VAL A 217 -0.66 3.32 -2.83
N GLY A 218 0.45 3.56 -3.54
CA GLY A 218 0.40 3.65 -4.98
C GLY A 218 1.12 2.54 -5.77
N ILE A 219 1.79 2.99 -6.79
CA ILE A 219 2.38 2.21 -7.89
C ILE A 219 3.21 1.00 -7.41
N SER A 220 4.01 1.16 -6.36
CA SER A 220 4.81 0.07 -5.79
C SER A 220 3.99 -1.12 -5.24
N ARG A 221 2.71 -0.88 -4.93
CA ARG A 221 1.78 -1.93 -4.50
C ARG A 221 1.04 -2.54 -5.67
N ILE A 222 0.63 -1.69 -6.61
CA ILE A 222 -0.08 -2.08 -7.84
C ILE A 222 0.80 -2.98 -8.70
N ALA A 223 2.10 -2.67 -8.83
CA ALA A 223 3.05 -3.43 -9.63
C ALA A 223 3.23 -4.92 -9.22
N ARG A 224 2.62 -5.34 -8.11
CA ARG A 224 2.66 -6.71 -7.60
C ARG A 224 1.37 -7.50 -7.80
N ASP A 225 0.38 -6.91 -8.43
CA ASP A 225 -0.93 -7.51 -8.66
C ASP A 225 -1.35 -7.23 -10.10
N TRP A 226 -1.38 -8.27 -10.95
CA TRP A 226 -1.65 -8.14 -12.37
C TRP A 226 -2.99 -7.49 -12.68
N ARG A 227 -4.02 -7.77 -11.90
CA ARG A 227 -5.35 -7.21 -12.11
C ARG A 227 -5.35 -5.69 -11.90
N GLN A 228 -4.69 -5.23 -10.84
CA GLN A 228 -4.61 -3.80 -10.54
C GLN A 228 -3.61 -3.09 -11.46
N LEU A 229 -2.55 -3.79 -11.85
CA LEU A 229 -1.60 -3.32 -12.83
C LEU A 229 -2.29 -3.07 -14.18
N LEU A 230 -3.17 -3.98 -14.62
CA LEU A 230 -3.97 -3.80 -15.83
C LEU A 230 -4.84 -2.56 -15.72
N GLN A 231 -5.61 -2.41 -14.65
CA GLN A 231 -6.48 -1.26 -14.44
C GLN A 231 -5.70 0.07 -14.45
N LEU A 232 -4.54 0.10 -13.81
CA LEU A 232 -3.69 1.30 -13.84
C LEU A 232 -3.12 1.55 -15.24
N ALA A 233 -2.66 0.52 -15.94
CA ALA A 233 -2.14 0.65 -17.30
C ALA A 233 -3.22 1.19 -18.25
N GLU A 234 -4.46 0.68 -18.19
CA GLU A 234 -5.59 1.19 -18.95
C GLU A 234 -5.86 2.68 -18.65
N CYS A 235 -5.87 3.06 -17.36
CA CYS A 235 -6.06 4.46 -16.97
C CYS A 235 -4.94 5.37 -17.48
N LEU A 236 -3.68 4.95 -17.35
CA LEU A 236 -2.53 5.77 -17.78
C LEU A 236 -2.45 5.87 -19.31
N LEU A 237 -2.67 4.79 -20.03
CA LEU A 237 -2.70 4.77 -21.49
C LEU A 237 -3.95 5.49 -22.02
N GLY A 238 -5.07 5.41 -21.31
CA GLY A 238 -6.30 6.16 -21.63
C GLY A 238 -6.19 7.67 -21.38
N ALA A 239 -5.24 8.14 -20.58
CA ALA A 239 -5.04 9.56 -20.28
C ALA A 239 -4.53 10.42 -21.46
N HIS A 240 -4.40 9.84 -22.66
CA HIS A 240 -4.00 10.56 -23.88
C HIS A 240 -4.97 11.65 -24.33
N HIS A 241 -6.21 11.63 -23.84
CA HIS A 241 -7.21 12.66 -24.12
C HIS A 241 -6.92 14.00 -23.41
N GLU A 242 -6.05 13.99 -22.39
CA GLU A 242 -5.74 15.20 -21.62
C GLU A 242 -4.57 15.97 -22.21
N ASN A 243 -4.85 17.19 -22.73
CA ASN A 243 -3.84 18.02 -23.40
C ASN A 243 -3.04 18.91 -22.43
N LYS A 244 -3.36 18.91 -21.14
CA LYS A 244 -2.67 19.75 -20.16
C LYS A 244 -1.26 19.24 -19.90
N ALA A 245 -0.24 20.00 -20.27
CA ALA A 245 1.17 19.60 -20.18
C ALA A 245 1.58 19.11 -18.78
N SER A 246 1.01 19.68 -17.72
CA SER A 246 1.28 19.27 -16.34
C SER A 246 0.68 17.92 -15.97
N VAL A 247 -0.43 17.50 -16.59
CA VAL A 247 -1.01 16.16 -16.44
C VAL A 247 -0.16 15.17 -17.20
N GLN A 248 0.17 15.45 -18.47
CA GLN A 248 1.01 14.60 -19.29
C GLN A 248 2.37 14.31 -18.64
N ALA A 249 3.00 15.33 -18.03
CA ALA A 249 4.26 15.15 -17.30
C ALA A 249 4.11 14.22 -16.08
N LEU A 250 2.97 14.28 -15.37
CA LEU A 250 2.68 13.38 -14.25
C LEU A 250 2.38 11.95 -14.70
N VAL A 251 1.62 11.80 -15.80
CA VAL A 251 1.34 10.48 -16.42
C VAL A 251 2.65 9.83 -16.85
N SER A 252 3.54 10.59 -17.53
CA SER A 252 4.87 10.10 -17.92
C SER A 252 5.67 9.58 -16.72
N LYS A 253 5.74 10.38 -15.64
CA LYS A 253 6.45 10.00 -14.43
C LYS A 253 5.82 8.77 -13.74
N ALA A 254 4.48 8.71 -13.67
CA ALA A 254 3.78 7.57 -13.09
C ALA A 254 4.05 6.29 -13.88
N THR A 255 4.07 6.37 -15.22
CA THR A 255 4.38 5.23 -16.10
C THR A 255 5.83 4.78 -15.94
N GLU A 256 6.78 5.71 -15.87
CA GLU A 256 8.19 5.38 -15.63
C GLU A 256 8.40 4.72 -14.26
N GLU A 257 7.77 5.25 -13.21
CA GLU A 257 7.81 4.65 -11.88
C GLU A 257 7.16 3.26 -11.86
N LEU A 258 6.05 3.08 -12.57
CA LEU A 258 5.39 1.78 -12.71
C LEU A 258 6.33 0.75 -13.32
N ILE A 259 6.97 1.08 -14.44
CA ILE A 259 7.93 0.21 -15.13
C ILE A 259 9.09 -0.18 -14.21
N GLN A 260 9.61 0.77 -13.42
CA GLN A 260 10.69 0.49 -12.47
C GLN A 260 10.28 -0.46 -11.32
N HIS A 261 9.00 -0.48 -10.97
CA HIS A 261 8.46 -1.30 -9.88
C HIS A 261 7.88 -2.65 -10.34
N ILE A 262 7.70 -2.85 -11.64
CA ILE A 262 7.30 -4.15 -12.16
C ILE A 262 8.44 -5.14 -11.87
N GLN A 263 8.17 -6.03 -10.95
CA GLN A 263 9.05 -7.16 -10.66
C GLN A 263 8.52 -8.35 -11.44
N GLU A 264 9.43 -9.10 -12.04
CA GLU A 264 9.07 -10.42 -12.55
C GLU A 264 8.33 -11.17 -11.45
N PRO A 265 7.14 -11.72 -11.74
CA PRO A 265 6.53 -12.63 -10.80
C PRO A 265 7.57 -13.72 -10.57
N THR A 266 8.11 -13.77 -9.37
CA THR A 266 8.88 -14.92 -8.94
C THR A 266 7.90 -16.07 -9.01
N SER A 267 7.98 -16.84 -10.09
CA SER A 267 7.47 -18.19 -10.06
C SER A 267 8.28 -18.86 -8.96
N PHE A 268 7.66 -19.02 -7.81
CA PHE A 268 8.13 -20.02 -6.90
C PHE A 268 7.83 -21.35 -7.58
N ASP A 269 8.69 -21.78 -8.48
CA ASP A 269 8.78 -23.17 -8.86
C ASP A 269 9.21 -23.90 -7.60
N LEU A 270 8.21 -24.25 -6.80
CA LEU A 270 8.37 -25.15 -5.64
C LEU A 270 8.80 -26.56 -6.07
N GLU A 271 8.81 -26.84 -7.36
CA GLU A 271 9.33 -28.03 -8.00
C GLU A 271 10.78 -27.85 -8.50
N VAL A 272 11.60 -27.18 -7.74
CA VAL A 272 13.03 -27.39 -7.88
C VAL A 272 13.32 -28.78 -7.28
N GLY A 273 13.02 -29.80 -8.04
CA GLY A 273 13.28 -31.21 -7.73
C GLY A 273 14.77 -31.53 -7.69
N LEU A 274 15.52 -30.74 -6.95
CA LEU A 274 16.87 -31.05 -6.57
C LEU A 274 16.79 -31.87 -5.29
N ALA A 275 16.89 -33.19 -5.42
CA ALA A 275 16.91 -34.16 -4.29
C ALA A 275 17.80 -33.68 -3.14
N LYS A 276 18.92 -33.01 -3.43
CA LYS A 276 19.81 -32.39 -2.45
C LYS A 276 19.19 -31.23 -1.69
N VAL A 277 18.28 -30.44 -2.31
CA VAL A 277 17.59 -29.35 -1.64
C VAL A 277 16.51 -29.87 -0.72
N ASP A 278 15.80 -30.92 -1.13
CA ASP A 278 14.83 -31.61 -0.29
C ASP A 278 15.51 -32.30 0.90
N GLU A 279 16.66 -32.90 0.69
CA GLU A 279 17.47 -33.53 1.76
C GLU A 279 17.96 -32.46 2.76
N ALA A 280 18.48 -31.34 2.28
CA ALA A 280 18.89 -30.20 3.12
C ALA A 280 17.71 -29.56 3.86
N ALA A 281 16.57 -29.39 3.20
CA ALA A 281 15.36 -28.88 3.80
C ALA A 281 14.82 -29.81 4.89
N ASN A 282 14.83 -31.12 4.66
CA ASN A 282 14.43 -32.11 5.65
C ASN A 282 15.37 -32.09 6.85
N HIS A 283 16.67 -32.02 6.63
CA HIS A 283 17.68 -31.96 7.71
C HIS A 283 17.54 -30.69 8.55
N LEU A 284 17.25 -29.52 7.92
CA LEU A 284 16.94 -28.28 8.64
C LEU A 284 15.62 -28.38 9.41
N ALA A 285 14.60 -29.01 8.83
CA ALA A 285 13.29 -29.16 9.47
C ALA A 285 13.35 -30.06 10.73
N GLU A 286 14.26 -31.03 10.77
CA GLU A 286 14.48 -31.87 11.96
C GLU A 286 14.98 -31.06 13.17
N GLY A 287 15.72 -29.99 12.95
CA GLY A 287 16.25 -29.08 13.99
C GLY A 287 15.33 -27.97 14.43
N LEU A 288 14.22 -27.66 13.69
CA LEU A 288 13.42 -26.48 13.88
C LEU A 288 12.16 -26.63 14.76
N GLY A 289 11.99 -27.76 15.43
CA GLY A 289 10.86 -27.99 16.33
C GLY A 289 9.75 -28.87 15.75
N PRO A 290 8.53 -28.83 16.29
CA PRO A 290 7.46 -29.73 15.86
C PRO A 290 7.11 -29.54 14.39
N LYS A 291 6.99 -30.66 13.67
CA LYS A 291 6.60 -30.65 12.26
C LYS A 291 5.23 -29.95 12.08
N PRO A 292 5.08 -29.11 11.07
CA PRO A 292 3.79 -28.48 10.80
C PRO A 292 2.73 -29.54 10.48
N ASP A 293 1.48 -29.24 10.85
CA ASP A 293 0.32 -30.08 10.56
C ASP A 293 0.23 -30.34 9.04
N PRO A 294 0.23 -31.61 8.58
CA PRO A 294 0.16 -31.96 7.17
C PRO A 294 -1.02 -31.33 6.43
N ASP A 295 -2.18 -31.18 7.11
CA ASP A 295 -3.36 -30.55 6.51
C ASP A 295 -3.17 -29.04 6.30
N VAL A 296 -2.40 -28.38 7.16
CA VAL A 296 -2.03 -26.98 6.98
C VAL A 296 -1.07 -26.83 5.81
N VAL A 297 -0.07 -27.71 5.70
CA VAL A 297 0.87 -27.73 4.59
C VAL A 297 0.13 -27.91 3.26
N LYS A 298 -0.73 -28.93 3.18
CA LYS A 298 -1.51 -29.23 1.98
C LYS A 298 -2.40 -28.04 1.56
N ARG A 299 -3.12 -27.43 2.51
CA ARG A 299 -3.97 -26.26 2.23
C ARG A 299 -3.15 -25.06 1.79
N THR A 300 -1.96 -24.86 2.38
CA THR A 300 -1.07 -23.75 1.99
C THR A 300 -0.55 -23.97 0.57
N HIS A 301 -0.11 -25.19 0.26
CA HIS A 301 0.35 -25.56 -1.07
C HIS A 301 -0.75 -25.36 -2.12
N GLN A 302 -1.96 -25.86 -1.86
CA GLN A 302 -3.09 -25.67 -2.76
C GLN A 302 -3.40 -24.17 -2.96
N GLY A 303 -3.41 -23.38 -1.89
CA GLY A 303 -3.64 -21.93 -1.99
C GLY A 303 -2.55 -21.19 -2.74
N LEU A 304 -1.31 -21.64 -2.70
CA LEU A 304 -0.22 -21.10 -3.51
C LEU A 304 -0.37 -21.46 -4.99
N THR A 305 -0.69 -22.72 -5.29
CA THR A 305 -0.94 -23.20 -6.66
C THR A 305 -2.09 -22.44 -7.31
N ASP A 306 -3.22 -22.32 -6.60
CA ASP A 306 -4.38 -21.56 -7.09
C ASP A 306 -4.05 -20.09 -7.35
N ARG A 307 -3.22 -19.50 -6.48
CA ARG A 307 -2.75 -18.12 -6.65
C ARG A 307 -1.84 -17.95 -7.86
N ILE A 308 -0.92 -18.87 -8.09
CA ILE A 308 -0.02 -18.84 -9.27
C ILE A 308 -0.86 -18.96 -10.55
N ALA A 309 -1.78 -19.93 -10.61
CA ALA A 309 -2.67 -20.09 -11.75
C ALA A 309 -3.51 -18.83 -12.02
N GLN A 310 -4.03 -18.20 -10.96
CA GLN A 310 -4.76 -16.94 -11.08
C GLN A 310 -3.88 -15.81 -11.61
N GLN A 311 -2.63 -15.69 -11.14
CA GLN A 311 -1.69 -14.66 -11.60
C GLN A 311 -1.30 -14.87 -13.07
N ASP A 312 -1.18 -16.12 -13.54
CA ASP A 312 -0.93 -16.42 -14.95
C ASP A 312 -2.10 -15.97 -15.84
N LEU A 313 -3.32 -16.24 -15.44
CA LEU A 313 -4.52 -15.77 -16.16
C LEU A 313 -4.61 -14.22 -16.20
N GLU A 314 -4.29 -13.56 -15.10
CA GLU A 314 -4.30 -12.08 -15.05
C GLU A 314 -3.15 -11.49 -15.90
N TRP A 315 -1.98 -12.16 -15.96
CA TRP A 315 -0.89 -11.77 -16.84
C TRP A 315 -1.29 -11.91 -18.32
N ASP A 316 -1.94 -13.00 -18.70
CA ASP A 316 -2.46 -13.19 -20.05
C ASP A 316 -3.40 -12.07 -20.46
N ARG A 317 -4.35 -11.72 -19.59
CA ARG A 317 -5.29 -10.61 -19.81
C ARG A 317 -4.57 -9.27 -19.94
N PHE A 318 -3.54 -9.06 -19.12
CA PHE A 318 -2.72 -7.85 -19.20
C PHE A 318 -2.05 -7.71 -20.55
N VAL A 319 -1.38 -8.77 -21.02
CA VAL A 319 -0.69 -8.78 -22.31
C VAL A 319 -1.67 -8.52 -23.46
N ASP A 320 -2.78 -9.25 -23.53
CA ASP A 320 -3.79 -9.06 -24.55
C ASP A 320 -4.33 -7.64 -24.61
N LYS A 321 -4.68 -7.10 -23.45
CA LYS A 321 -5.28 -5.77 -23.38
C LYS A 321 -4.32 -4.65 -23.70
N VAL A 322 -3.06 -4.75 -23.25
CA VAL A 322 -2.05 -3.71 -23.56
C VAL A 322 -1.65 -3.77 -25.03
N ILE A 323 -1.61 -4.96 -25.66
CA ILE A 323 -1.40 -5.10 -27.11
C ILE A 323 -2.57 -4.44 -27.86
N GLU A 324 -3.82 -4.75 -27.50
CA GLU A 324 -5.01 -4.14 -28.10
C GLU A 324 -4.95 -2.60 -28.05
N ILE A 325 -4.57 -2.04 -26.91
CA ILE A 325 -4.42 -0.59 -26.76
C ILE A 325 -3.26 -0.06 -27.63
N ALA A 326 -2.12 -0.74 -27.64
CA ALA A 326 -0.93 -0.31 -28.38
C ALA A 326 -1.12 -0.33 -29.89
N GLU A 327 -1.92 -1.26 -30.40
CA GLU A 327 -2.25 -1.42 -31.84
C GLU A 327 -3.35 -0.46 -32.29
N ASN A 328 -3.98 0.28 -31.38
CA ASN A 328 -4.98 1.27 -31.75
C ASN A 328 -4.34 2.40 -32.61
N PRO A 329 -4.74 2.58 -33.87
CA PRO A 329 -4.13 3.55 -34.77
C PRO A 329 -4.36 5.01 -34.32
N THR A 330 -5.34 5.26 -33.47
CA THR A 330 -5.63 6.61 -32.94
C THR A 330 -4.77 6.97 -31.72
N LEU A 331 -4.03 6.01 -31.17
CA LEU A 331 -3.21 6.23 -30.00
C LEU A 331 -1.99 7.11 -30.36
N ASN A 332 -1.75 8.15 -29.57
CA ASN A 332 -0.59 9.00 -29.75
C ASN A 332 0.71 8.18 -29.54
N TRP A 333 1.71 8.38 -30.39
CA TRP A 333 2.98 7.65 -30.38
C TRP A 333 3.67 7.55 -29.01
N ARG A 334 3.50 8.56 -28.14
CA ARG A 334 4.06 8.55 -26.78
C ARG A 334 3.46 7.45 -25.93
N TYR A 335 2.16 7.24 -26.05
CA TYR A 335 1.43 6.20 -25.31
C TYR A 335 1.68 4.82 -25.91
N SER A 336 1.83 4.73 -27.25
CA SER A 336 2.28 3.49 -27.90
C SER A 336 3.69 3.10 -27.46
N LEU A 337 4.58 4.09 -27.28
CA LEU A 337 5.90 3.86 -26.70
C LEU A 337 5.83 3.35 -25.25
N TRP A 338 4.95 3.91 -24.43
CA TRP A 338 4.77 3.44 -23.04
C TRP A 338 4.16 2.05 -22.99
N ALA A 339 3.19 1.74 -23.85
CA ALA A 339 2.64 0.39 -23.98
C ALA A 339 3.73 -0.61 -24.37
N SER A 340 4.59 -0.28 -25.34
CA SER A 340 5.74 -1.11 -25.72
C SER A 340 6.72 -1.33 -24.56
N LYS A 341 7.01 -0.27 -23.79
CA LYS A 341 7.85 -0.37 -22.59
C LYS A 341 7.23 -1.26 -21.52
N LEU A 342 5.93 -1.13 -21.28
CA LEU A 342 5.21 -1.97 -20.33
C LEU A 342 5.26 -3.44 -20.76
N LEU A 343 4.94 -3.74 -22.00
CA LEU A 343 5.00 -5.09 -22.55
C LEU A 343 6.41 -5.69 -22.45
N TYR A 344 7.44 -4.90 -22.75
CA TYR A 344 8.83 -5.33 -22.57
C TYR A 344 9.18 -5.64 -21.11
N SER A 345 8.70 -4.79 -20.18
CA SER A 345 8.99 -4.94 -18.75
C SER A 345 8.27 -6.13 -18.09
N VAL A 346 7.20 -6.63 -18.71
CA VAL A 346 6.44 -7.78 -18.21
C VAL A 346 6.80 -9.10 -18.90
N MET A 347 7.75 -9.07 -19.84
CA MET A 347 8.25 -10.32 -20.43
C MET A 347 8.81 -11.24 -19.36
N ARG A 348 8.36 -12.47 -19.36
CA ARG A 348 8.77 -13.47 -18.38
C ARG A 348 10.04 -14.18 -18.87
N ARG A 349 11.02 -14.29 -17.97
CA ARG A 349 12.30 -14.99 -18.23
C ARG A 349 12.28 -16.46 -17.85
N ASP A 350 11.28 -16.88 -17.10
CA ASP A 350 11.09 -18.24 -16.61
C ASP A 350 10.47 -19.18 -17.65
N ARG A 351 10.02 -18.64 -18.79
CA ARG A 351 9.36 -19.40 -19.86
C ARG A 351 9.77 -18.87 -21.24
N PRO A 352 9.55 -19.66 -22.32
CA PRO A 352 9.72 -19.16 -23.69
C PRO A 352 8.88 -17.89 -23.93
N ILE A 353 9.38 -17.03 -24.82
CA ILE A 353 8.66 -15.79 -25.16
C ILE A 353 7.27 -16.11 -25.68
N ASP A 354 6.28 -15.40 -25.18
CA ASP A 354 4.90 -15.52 -25.65
C ASP A 354 4.76 -15.10 -27.10
N VAL A 355 4.05 -15.91 -27.89
CA VAL A 355 3.89 -15.68 -29.35
C VAL A 355 3.22 -14.34 -29.65
N ARG A 356 2.31 -13.88 -28.81
CA ARG A 356 1.64 -12.57 -28.94
C ARG A 356 2.66 -11.44 -28.82
N LEU A 357 3.52 -11.49 -27.80
CA LEU A 357 4.59 -10.52 -27.58
C LEU A 357 5.61 -10.57 -28.72
N ALA A 358 6.01 -11.76 -29.15
CA ALA A 358 6.93 -11.91 -30.28
C ALA A 358 6.37 -11.28 -31.57
N LYS A 359 5.09 -11.51 -31.88
CA LYS A 359 4.43 -10.89 -33.05
C LYS A 359 4.35 -9.37 -32.91
N PHE A 360 3.97 -8.86 -31.75
CA PHE A 360 3.87 -7.43 -31.46
C PHE A 360 5.23 -6.74 -31.66
N PHE A 361 6.30 -7.27 -31.07
CA PHE A 361 7.62 -6.68 -31.18
C PHE A 361 8.20 -6.83 -32.60
N ALA A 362 8.01 -7.96 -33.29
CA ALA A 362 8.39 -8.13 -34.68
C ALA A 362 7.70 -7.12 -35.61
N GLY A 363 6.40 -6.85 -35.39
CA GLY A 363 5.66 -5.80 -36.09
C GLY A 363 6.23 -4.40 -35.83
N ASN A 364 6.70 -4.13 -34.64
CA ASN A 364 7.30 -2.84 -34.27
C ASN A 364 8.65 -2.55 -34.91
N VAL A 365 9.35 -3.54 -35.45
CA VAL A 365 10.61 -3.33 -36.20
C VAL A 365 10.42 -2.37 -37.39
N GLN A 366 9.22 -2.36 -37.98
CA GLN A 366 8.89 -1.47 -39.11
C GLN A 366 8.12 -0.20 -38.68
N ASN A 367 7.98 0.06 -37.38
CA ASN A 367 7.22 1.22 -36.87
C ASN A 367 7.84 2.53 -37.37
N ALA A 368 7.00 3.51 -37.72
CA ALA A 368 7.44 4.83 -38.15
C ALA A 368 8.29 5.57 -37.11
N HIS A 369 8.00 5.35 -35.81
CA HIS A 369 8.67 6.02 -34.71
C HIS A 369 9.96 5.28 -34.28
N PRO A 370 11.16 5.93 -34.32
CA PRO A 370 12.45 5.27 -34.06
C PRO A 370 12.50 4.55 -32.70
N ARG A 371 12.05 5.22 -31.64
CA ARG A 371 12.08 4.64 -30.26
C ARG A 371 11.19 3.42 -30.08
N ILE A 372 10.13 3.29 -30.89
CA ILE A 372 9.28 2.08 -30.85
C ILE A 372 9.99 0.95 -31.59
N ARG A 373 10.69 1.26 -32.72
CA ARG A 373 11.53 0.28 -33.40
C ARG A 373 12.62 -0.31 -32.52
N ASP A 374 13.24 0.51 -31.64
CA ASP A 374 14.25 0.03 -30.70
C ASP A 374 13.74 -1.14 -29.85
N TYR A 375 12.48 -1.10 -29.40
CA TYR A 375 11.85 -2.21 -28.65
C TYR A 375 11.52 -3.42 -29.53
N GLY A 376 11.45 -3.28 -30.84
CA GLY A 376 11.29 -4.40 -31.78
C GLY A 376 12.60 -5.13 -32.05
N ILE A 377 13.74 -4.49 -31.78
CA ILE A 377 15.08 -5.02 -32.04
C ILE A 377 15.71 -5.67 -30.81
N LEU A 378 15.32 -5.19 -29.58
CA LEU A 378 15.78 -5.73 -28.29
C LEU A 378 15.16 -7.09 -27.98
#